data_9fe235a9486289fc1f904d04d95947d8
#
_entry.id   9fe235a9486289fc1f904d04d95947d8
#
_cell.length_a   1.000
_cell.length_b   1.000
_cell.length_c   1.000
_cell.angle_alpha   90.00
_cell.angle_beta   90.00
_cell.angle_gamma   90.00
#
_symmetry.space_group_name_H-M   'P 1'
#
loop_
_entity.id
_entity.type
_entity.pdbx_description
1 polymer ?
#
loop_
_entity_poly.entity_id
_entity_poly.type
_entity_poly.pdbx_seq_one_letter_code
_entity_poly.pdbx_strand_id
1 'polypeptide(L)'
;MSENTEVKKPKDLDLLNKMKKLPGGLVIIPLVIAVLLATFCPQVYQVGGYVTALFYDGNSCMMGFFLIVCGSAINIKQVGMPLYKGVTLTATKFLLGVIIGMLVSAICGPEGFLGIAPFVWIATITNSNGSLYISLSAQFGNATDTGAISILSLNDGPFFTLIALGATGLASIPIDSLIAVLVPLLIGFIWGNLDAGFRKACATAQPIVTFFMTISIGAKTDVNTIITAGAAGIVLGLVSAATAVIFFFTNNILLPKKER
;
A
#
# COMPACT_ATOMS: atom_id res chain seq x y z
N MET A 1 18.50 32.65 -47.00
CA MET A 1 17.44 32.81 -45.99
C MET A 1 16.97 31.43 -45.62
N SER A 2 17.51 30.86 -44.55
CA SER A 2 17.06 29.55 -44.02
C SER A 2 16.09 29.86 -42.90
N GLU A 3 14.82 29.57 -43.14
CA GLU A 3 13.75 29.66 -42.17
C GLU A 3 13.98 28.60 -41.08
N ASN A 4 14.43 29.01 -39.93
CA ASN A 4 14.48 28.19 -38.73
C ASN A 4 13.04 27.92 -38.25
N THR A 5 12.45 26.82 -38.71
CA THR A 5 11.20 26.32 -38.18
C THR A 5 11.49 25.75 -36.78
N GLU A 6 11.34 26.54 -35.74
CA GLU A 6 11.31 26.05 -34.35
C GLU A 6 10.17 25.04 -34.23
N VAL A 7 10.50 23.77 -34.21
CA VAL A 7 9.58 22.70 -33.86
C VAL A 7 9.20 22.93 -32.38
N LYS A 8 8.02 23.51 -32.13
CA LYS A 8 7.45 23.62 -30.78
C LYS A 8 7.45 22.24 -30.14
N LYS A 9 8.33 22.02 -29.16
CA LYS A 9 8.32 20.80 -28.36
C LYS A 9 6.93 20.59 -27.80
N PRO A 10 6.33 19.39 -27.96
CA PRO A 10 5.02 19.10 -27.38
C PRO A 10 5.09 19.38 -25.88
N LYS A 11 4.05 20.05 -25.38
CA LYS A 11 3.95 20.45 -23.96
C LYS A 11 3.90 19.17 -23.12
N ASP A 12 4.95 18.89 -22.36
CA ASP A 12 5.00 17.77 -21.44
C ASP A 12 3.87 17.98 -20.40
N LEU A 13 2.95 17.03 -20.32
CA LEU A 13 1.81 17.09 -19.41
C LEU A 13 2.18 16.79 -17.97
N ASP A 14 3.36 16.19 -17.74
CA ASP A 14 3.91 15.87 -16.42
C ASP A 14 2.89 15.20 -15.48
N LEU A 15 2.08 14.28 -16.06
CA LEU A 15 0.94 13.66 -15.38
C LEU A 15 1.37 12.87 -14.14
N LEU A 16 2.46 12.12 -14.23
CA LEU A 16 2.95 11.31 -13.12
C LEU A 16 3.31 12.18 -11.90
N ASN A 17 3.99 13.30 -12.12
CA ASN A 17 4.35 14.20 -11.02
C ASN A 17 3.13 14.94 -10.46
N LYS A 18 2.14 15.25 -11.31
CA LYS A 18 0.85 15.80 -10.85
C LYS A 18 0.10 14.80 -9.98
N MET A 19 0.06 13.53 -10.35
CA MET A 19 -0.53 12.47 -9.53
C MET A 19 0.20 12.28 -8.19
N LYS A 20 1.53 12.35 -8.19
CA LYS A 20 2.34 12.27 -6.96
C LYS A 20 2.10 13.43 -5.98
N LYS A 21 1.67 14.61 -6.47
CA LYS A 21 1.34 15.76 -5.60
C LYS A 21 0.05 15.56 -4.79
N LEU A 22 -0.84 14.67 -5.24
CA LEU A 22 -2.06 14.33 -4.51
C LEU A 22 -1.77 13.17 -3.56
N PRO A 23 -2.09 13.28 -2.26
CA PRO A 23 -1.99 12.15 -1.34
C PRO A 23 -2.77 10.95 -1.86
N GLY A 24 -2.07 9.82 -2.07
CA GLY A 24 -2.67 8.64 -2.67
C GLY A 24 -3.01 8.73 -4.16
N GLY A 25 -2.62 9.80 -4.86
CA GLY A 25 -2.99 10.02 -6.26
C GLY A 25 -2.53 8.92 -7.23
N LEU A 26 -1.41 8.25 -6.94
CA LEU A 26 -0.94 7.09 -7.71
C LEU A 26 -1.82 5.85 -7.55
N VAL A 27 -2.66 5.80 -6.54
CA VAL A 27 -3.62 4.72 -6.29
C VAL A 27 -5.02 5.15 -6.70
N ILE A 28 -5.49 6.29 -6.21
CA ILE A 28 -6.88 6.73 -6.39
C ILE A 28 -7.20 7.04 -7.85
N ILE A 29 -6.32 7.76 -8.55
CA ILE A 29 -6.60 8.18 -9.93
C ILE A 29 -6.70 6.97 -10.88
N PRO A 30 -5.72 6.05 -10.94
CA PRO A 30 -5.84 4.88 -11.80
C PRO A 30 -6.96 3.94 -11.37
N LEU A 31 -7.26 3.82 -10.06
CA LEU A 31 -8.39 3.05 -9.56
C LEU A 31 -9.72 3.58 -10.13
N VAL A 32 -9.97 4.88 -9.98
CA VAL A 32 -11.21 5.50 -10.46
C VAL A 32 -11.36 5.35 -11.97
N ILE A 33 -10.30 5.60 -12.73
CA ILE A 33 -10.31 5.41 -14.19
C ILE A 33 -10.63 3.95 -14.54
N ALA A 34 -9.99 2.99 -13.86
CA ALA A 34 -10.18 1.57 -14.14
C ALA A 34 -11.61 1.11 -13.80
N VAL A 35 -12.17 1.56 -12.67
CA VAL A 35 -13.57 1.27 -12.28
C VAL A 35 -14.57 1.86 -13.28
N LEU A 36 -14.36 3.09 -13.72
CA LEU A 36 -15.23 3.71 -14.74
C LEU A 36 -15.17 2.93 -16.05
N LEU A 37 -13.98 2.53 -16.50
CA LEU A 37 -13.84 1.69 -17.69
C LEU A 37 -14.48 0.31 -17.50
N ALA A 38 -14.32 -0.32 -16.33
CA ALA A 38 -14.97 -1.61 -16.02
C ALA A 38 -16.50 -1.52 -16.01
N THR A 39 -17.04 -0.37 -15.61
CA THR A 39 -18.48 -0.14 -15.54
C THR A 39 -19.08 0.18 -16.91
N PHE A 40 -18.46 1.10 -17.65
CA PHE A 40 -19.05 1.62 -18.89
C PHE A 40 -18.53 0.96 -20.16
N CYS A 41 -17.33 0.43 -20.14
CA CYS A 41 -16.66 -0.17 -21.29
C CYS A 41 -15.91 -1.46 -20.92
N PRO A 42 -16.54 -2.48 -20.29
CA PRO A 42 -15.84 -3.69 -19.79
C PRO A 42 -15.09 -4.46 -20.90
N GLN A 43 -15.52 -4.32 -22.15
CA GLN A 43 -14.90 -4.97 -23.30
C GLN A 43 -13.42 -4.56 -23.48
N VAL A 44 -13.02 -3.38 -23.02
CA VAL A 44 -11.64 -2.90 -23.08
C VAL A 44 -10.68 -3.86 -22.35
N TYR A 45 -11.14 -4.48 -21.29
CA TYR A 45 -10.37 -5.46 -20.52
C TYR A 45 -10.43 -6.89 -21.09
N GLN A 46 -11.36 -7.16 -22.00
CA GLN A 46 -11.63 -8.50 -22.56
C GLN A 46 -11.08 -8.68 -23.97
N VAL A 47 -10.20 -7.79 -24.41
CA VAL A 47 -9.54 -7.85 -25.74
C VAL A 47 -8.71 -9.13 -25.92
N GLY A 48 -8.26 -9.73 -24.80
CA GLY A 48 -7.39 -10.90 -24.82
C GLY A 48 -5.90 -10.54 -24.82
N GLY A 49 -5.05 -11.56 -24.88
CA GLY A 49 -3.60 -11.41 -24.94
C GLY A 49 -3.02 -10.55 -23.82
N TYR A 50 -2.07 -9.69 -24.16
CA TYR A 50 -1.38 -8.83 -23.18
C TYR A 50 -2.27 -7.79 -22.52
N VAL A 51 -3.36 -7.36 -23.16
CA VAL A 51 -4.29 -6.38 -22.58
C VAL A 51 -5.01 -6.99 -21.38
N THR A 52 -5.64 -8.15 -21.57
CA THR A 52 -6.34 -8.85 -20.48
C THR A 52 -5.36 -9.30 -19.39
N ALA A 53 -4.21 -9.86 -19.80
CA ALA A 53 -3.19 -10.34 -18.85
C ALA A 53 -2.62 -9.23 -17.96
N LEU A 54 -2.44 -8.00 -18.49
CA LEU A 54 -1.88 -6.89 -17.71
C LEU A 54 -2.95 -6.15 -16.92
N PHE A 55 -4.06 -5.77 -17.56
CA PHE A 55 -5.01 -4.82 -16.99
C PHE A 55 -6.15 -5.50 -16.22
N TYR A 56 -6.46 -6.76 -16.50
CA TYR A 56 -7.53 -7.49 -15.83
C TYR A 56 -6.99 -8.56 -14.89
N ASP A 57 -6.15 -9.46 -15.37
CA ASP A 57 -5.60 -10.58 -14.58
C ASP A 57 -4.27 -10.25 -13.89
N GLY A 58 -3.70 -9.09 -14.16
CA GLY A 58 -2.36 -8.71 -13.73
C GLY A 58 -2.19 -8.46 -12.23
N ASN A 59 -3.27 -8.41 -11.44
CA ASN A 59 -3.18 -8.06 -10.01
C ASN A 59 -2.18 -8.91 -9.23
N SER A 60 -2.24 -10.24 -9.36
CA SER A 60 -1.34 -11.13 -8.61
C SER A 60 0.12 -10.97 -9.05
N CYS A 61 0.37 -10.79 -10.35
CA CYS A 61 1.70 -10.54 -10.88
C CYS A 61 2.26 -9.21 -10.40
N MET A 62 1.47 -8.14 -10.49
CA MET A 62 1.86 -6.81 -10.02
C MET A 62 2.06 -6.76 -8.51
N MET A 63 1.25 -7.50 -7.74
CA MET A 63 1.45 -7.65 -6.30
C MET A 63 2.78 -8.35 -5.98
N GLY A 64 3.15 -9.39 -6.73
CA GLY A 64 4.46 -10.03 -6.59
C GLY A 64 5.62 -9.06 -6.85
N PHE A 65 5.56 -8.27 -7.93
CA PHE A 65 6.54 -7.21 -8.18
C PHE A 65 6.55 -6.15 -7.07
N PHE A 66 5.38 -5.74 -6.59
CA PHE A 66 5.27 -4.78 -5.49
C PHE A 66 5.95 -5.31 -4.21
N LEU A 67 5.76 -6.58 -3.88
CA LEU A 67 6.43 -7.22 -2.74
C LEU A 67 7.96 -7.28 -2.90
N ILE A 68 8.47 -7.50 -4.12
CA ILE A 68 9.91 -7.40 -4.40
C ILE A 68 10.41 -5.97 -4.15
N VAL A 69 9.67 -4.97 -4.61
CA VAL A 69 10.00 -3.55 -4.39
C VAL A 69 10.01 -3.24 -2.88
N CYS A 70 8.98 -3.64 -2.15
CA CYS A 70 8.90 -3.47 -0.69
C CYS A 70 10.07 -4.17 0.02
N GLY A 71 10.33 -5.42 -0.32
CA GLY A 71 11.47 -6.17 0.23
C GLY A 71 12.80 -5.47 -0.01
N SER A 72 13.03 -4.94 -1.22
CA SER A 72 14.26 -4.24 -1.58
C SER A 72 14.48 -2.93 -0.78
N ALA A 73 13.41 -2.31 -0.30
CA ALA A 73 13.48 -1.11 0.53
C ALA A 73 13.98 -1.40 1.97
N ILE A 74 13.87 -2.65 2.42
CA ILE A 74 14.34 -3.07 3.75
C ILE A 74 15.86 -3.09 3.75
N ASN A 75 16.48 -2.12 4.42
CA ASN A 75 17.92 -1.96 4.45
C ASN A 75 18.48 -2.34 5.83
N ILE A 76 19.19 -3.47 5.90
CA ILE A 76 19.84 -3.96 7.13
C ILE A 76 20.92 -3.02 7.68
N LYS A 77 21.43 -2.10 6.85
CA LYS A 77 22.41 -1.10 7.28
C LYS A 77 21.79 0.10 7.98
N GLN A 78 20.47 0.26 7.89
CA GLN A 78 19.74 1.30 8.60
C GLN A 78 19.44 0.82 10.02
N VAL A 79 20.40 1.04 10.92
CA VAL A 79 20.29 0.72 12.34
C VAL A 79 20.07 2.00 13.16
N GLY A 80 19.68 1.83 14.43
CA GLY A 80 19.47 2.95 15.34
C GLY A 80 18.06 3.55 15.24
N MET A 81 17.95 4.86 15.22
CA MET A 81 16.68 5.57 15.35
C MET A 81 15.67 5.29 14.22
N PRO A 82 16.06 5.21 12.92
CA PRO A 82 15.12 4.84 11.85
C PRO A 82 14.49 3.46 12.07
N LEU A 83 15.30 2.48 12.48
CA LEU A 83 14.83 1.12 12.80
C LEU A 83 13.85 1.15 13.97
N TYR A 84 14.24 1.81 15.08
CA TYR A 84 13.41 1.93 16.28
C TYR A 84 12.05 2.59 15.95
N LYS A 85 12.06 3.68 15.19
CA LYS A 85 10.86 4.40 14.77
C LYS A 85 9.97 3.54 13.88
N GLY A 86 10.56 2.86 12.89
CA GLY A 86 9.84 1.95 12.01
C GLY A 86 9.20 0.78 12.76
N VAL A 87 9.92 0.14 13.67
CA VAL A 87 9.40 -0.94 14.51
C VAL A 87 8.27 -0.44 15.41
N THR A 88 8.45 0.70 16.07
CA THR A 88 7.43 1.28 16.96
C THR A 88 6.13 1.57 16.19
N LEU A 89 6.22 2.23 15.04
CA LEU A 89 5.07 2.52 14.19
C LEU A 89 4.36 1.25 13.72
N THR A 90 5.12 0.29 13.20
CA THR A 90 4.58 -0.97 12.69
C THR A 90 3.92 -1.78 13.80
N ALA A 91 4.60 -1.93 14.95
CA ALA A 91 4.07 -2.68 16.09
C ALA A 91 2.80 -2.03 16.67
N THR A 92 2.79 -0.71 16.83
CA THR A 92 1.60 0.01 17.31
C THR A 92 0.42 -0.20 16.37
N LYS A 93 0.64 -0.08 15.07
CA LYS A 93 -0.39 -0.25 14.05
C LYS A 93 -0.93 -1.68 14.03
N PHE A 94 -0.04 -2.66 14.07
CA PHE A 94 -0.37 -4.09 14.13
C PHE A 94 -1.21 -4.41 15.37
N LEU A 95 -0.74 -4.00 16.54
CA LEU A 95 -1.45 -4.26 17.81
C LEU A 95 -2.83 -3.59 17.85
N LEU A 96 -2.93 -2.34 17.41
CA LEU A 96 -4.22 -1.64 17.33
C LEU A 96 -5.20 -2.35 16.39
N GLY A 97 -4.75 -2.78 15.22
CA GLY A 97 -5.58 -3.52 14.29
C GLY A 97 -6.10 -4.82 14.88
N VAL A 98 -5.22 -5.59 15.52
CA VAL A 98 -5.58 -6.84 16.21
C VAL A 98 -6.56 -6.57 17.35
N ILE A 99 -6.28 -5.60 18.22
CA ILE A 99 -7.15 -5.28 19.37
C ILE A 99 -8.54 -4.85 18.89
N ILE A 100 -8.62 -3.93 17.92
CA ILE A 100 -9.90 -3.43 17.41
C ILE A 100 -10.69 -4.56 16.74
N GLY A 101 -10.05 -5.36 15.89
CA GLY A 101 -10.72 -6.47 15.23
C GLY A 101 -11.22 -7.54 16.20
N MET A 102 -10.43 -7.86 17.23
CA MET A 102 -10.86 -8.79 18.30
C MET A 102 -12.00 -8.22 19.14
N LEU A 103 -11.98 -6.93 19.46
CA LEU A 103 -13.08 -6.28 20.16
C LEU A 103 -14.36 -6.31 19.33
N VAL A 104 -14.28 -6.01 18.04
CA VAL A 104 -15.42 -6.11 17.12
C VAL A 104 -15.96 -7.55 17.10
N SER A 105 -15.07 -8.54 17.01
CA SER A 105 -15.47 -9.96 17.04
C SER A 105 -16.15 -10.34 18.37
N ALA A 106 -15.60 -9.91 19.50
CA ALA A 106 -16.13 -10.25 20.81
C ALA A 106 -17.47 -9.58 21.12
N ILE A 107 -17.68 -8.33 20.67
CA ILE A 107 -18.88 -7.55 20.96
C ILE A 107 -19.99 -7.79 19.93
N CYS A 108 -19.63 -7.85 18.64
CA CYS A 108 -20.59 -7.89 17.54
C CYS A 108 -20.71 -9.27 16.88
N GLY A 109 -19.86 -10.23 17.28
CA GLY A 109 -19.84 -11.56 16.68
C GLY A 109 -19.27 -11.58 15.24
N PRO A 110 -19.49 -12.67 14.49
CA PRO A 110 -18.92 -12.89 13.17
C PRO A 110 -19.43 -11.91 12.11
N GLU A 111 -20.66 -11.40 12.25
CA GLU A 111 -21.24 -10.40 11.33
C GLU A 111 -20.56 -9.03 11.47
N GLY A 112 -19.91 -8.79 12.61
CA GLY A 112 -19.15 -7.61 12.89
C GLY A 112 -19.98 -6.36 13.16
N PHE A 113 -19.32 -5.20 13.22
CA PHE A 113 -19.96 -3.92 13.49
C PHE A 113 -20.43 -3.26 12.21
N LEU A 114 -21.70 -2.88 12.13
CA LEU A 114 -22.36 -2.32 10.93
C LEU A 114 -22.28 -3.24 9.70
N GLY A 115 -22.30 -4.55 9.90
CA GLY A 115 -22.16 -5.53 8.81
C GLY A 115 -20.74 -5.63 8.25
N ILE A 116 -19.76 -5.04 8.92
CA ILE A 116 -18.34 -5.12 8.55
C ILE A 116 -17.68 -6.19 9.41
N ALA A 117 -17.35 -7.32 8.80
CA ALA A 117 -16.77 -8.46 9.49
C ALA A 117 -15.45 -8.11 10.22
N PRO A 118 -15.15 -8.75 11.37
CA PRO A 118 -13.99 -8.43 12.21
C PRO A 118 -12.65 -8.45 11.47
N PHE A 119 -12.47 -9.38 10.53
CA PHE A 119 -11.24 -9.49 9.74
C PHE A 119 -10.99 -8.27 8.85
N VAL A 120 -12.05 -7.59 8.39
CA VAL A 120 -11.93 -6.38 7.55
C VAL A 120 -11.37 -5.21 8.38
N TRP A 121 -11.75 -5.13 9.66
CA TRP A 121 -11.18 -4.14 10.60
C TRP A 121 -9.68 -4.37 10.81
N ILE A 122 -9.27 -5.63 11.04
CA ILE A 122 -7.84 -5.95 11.12
C ILE A 122 -7.13 -5.54 9.85
N ALA A 123 -7.60 -5.99 8.69
CA ALA A 123 -6.97 -5.74 7.41
C ALA A 123 -6.82 -4.23 7.13
N THR A 124 -7.86 -3.44 7.42
CA THR A 124 -7.84 -1.99 7.18
C THR A 124 -6.86 -1.25 8.09
N ILE A 125 -6.81 -1.61 9.38
CA ILE A 125 -6.01 -0.89 10.35
C ILE A 125 -4.55 -1.35 10.33
N THR A 126 -4.27 -2.63 10.13
CA THR A 126 -2.89 -3.13 10.08
C THR A 126 -2.15 -2.70 8.82
N ASN A 127 -2.82 -2.53 7.69
CA ASN A 127 -2.17 -2.20 6.42
C ASN A 127 -1.59 -0.78 6.40
N SER A 128 -0.49 -0.59 5.67
CA SER A 128 0.20 0.70 5.49
C SER A 128 0.24 1.09 4.00
N ASN A 129 0.62 2.33 3.74
CA ASN A 129 0.92 2.81 2.40
C ASN A 129 2.30 3.50 2.42
N GLY A 130 3.34 2.77 2.04
CA GLY A 130 4.71 3.28 2.07
C GLY A 130 4.96 4.40 1.08
N SER A 131 4.27 4.41 -0.07
CA SER A 131 4.38 5.50 -1.04
C SER A 131 3.86 6.82 -0.44
N LEU A 132 2.74 6.78 0.27
CA LEU A 132 2.20 7.93 0.98
C LEU A 132 3.13 8.34 2.14
N TYR A 133 3.61 7.36 2.90
CA TYR A 133 4.54 7.60 4.01
C TYR A 133 5.83 8.30 3.52
N ILE A 134 6.47 7.79 2.46
CA ILE A 134 7.68 8.41 1.88
C ILE A 134 7.37 9.82 1.40
N SER A 135 6.25 10.02 0.71
CA SER A 135 5.87 11.33 0.18
C SER A 135 5.70 12.37 1.29
N LEU A 136 5.05 12.00 2.40
CA LEU A 136 4.84 12.90 3.53
C LEU A 136 6.11 13.09 4.36
N SER A 137 6.86 12.03 4.63
CA SER A 137 8.09 12.11 5.42
C SER A 137 9.21 12.86 4.69
N ALA A 138 9.23 12.84 3.36
CA ALA A 138 10.15 13.65 2.57
C ALA A 138 9.81 15.15 2.59
N GLN A 139 8.55 15.51 2.80
CA GLN A 139 8.09 16.90 2.84
C GLN A 139 8.14 17.51 4.24
N PHE A 140 7.74 16.73 5.24
CA PHE A 140 7.50 17.24 6.60
C PHE A 140 8.38 16.57 7.67
N GLY A 141 9.05 15.49 7.32
CA GLY A 141 9.89 14.71 8.24
C GLY A 141 11.37 14.99 8.09
N ASN A 142 12.16 14.22 8.80
CA ASN A 142 13.61 14.23 8.75
C ASN A 142 14.17 12.91 8.16
N ALA A 143 15.50 12.76 8.14
CA ALA A 143 16.15 11.56 7.61
C ALA A 143 15.78 10.27 8.38
N THR A 144 15.50 10.39 9.67
CA THR A 144 15.03 9.27 10.52
C THR A 144 13.64 8.82 10.11
N ASP A 145 12.74 9.78 9.84
CA ASP A 145 11.39 9.50 9.35
C ASP A 145 11.44 8.78 8.01
N THR A 146 12.20 9.31 7.08
CA THR A 146 12.37 8.71 5.76
C THR A 146 13.01 7.32 5.85
N GLY A 147 13.97 7.13 6.75
CA GLY A 147 14.65 5.84 6.97
C GLY A 147 13.74 4.76 7.58
N ALA A 148 12.72 5.14 8.35
CA ALA A 148 11.76 4.20 8.95
C ALA A 148 10.97 3.40 7.90
N ILE A 149 10.94 3.83 6.64
CA ILE A 149 10.33 3.11 5.52
C ILE A 149 10.89 1.70 5.37
N SER A 150 12.14 1.47 5.74
CA SER A 150 12.77 0.14 5.69
C SER A 150 11.99 -0.92 6.48
N ILE A 151 11.33 -0.54 7.56
CA ILE A 151 10.49 -1.45 8.35
C ILE A 151 9.02 -1.35 7.91
N LEU A 152 8.55 -0.13 7.64
CA LEU A 152 7.16 0.07 7.20
C LEU A 152 6.86 -0.63 5.87
N SER A 153 7.85 -0.83 5.01
CA SER A 153 7.71 -1.59 3.76
C SER A 153 7.25 -3.04 3.97
N LEU A 154 7.56 -3.65 5.11
CA LEU A 154 7.05 -4.98 5.48
C LEU A 154 5.52 -4.98 5.61
N ASN A 155 4.95 -3.83 5.95
CA ASN A 155 3.52 -3.67 6.19
C ASN A 155 2.77 -3.04 5.00
N ASP A 156 3.45 -2.79 3.89
CA ASP A 156 2.83 -2.27 2.66
C ASP A 156 2.06 -3.34 1.87
N GLY A 157 2.39 -4.61 2.09
CA GLY A 157 1.71 -5.75 1.53
C GLY A 157 0.83 -6.47 2.56
N PRO A 158 0.22 -7.59 2.20
CA PRO A 158 -0.68 -8.34 3.07
C PRO A 158 0.04 -9.13 4.18
N PHE A 159 1.36 -9.08 4.30
CA PHE A 159 2.15 -9.94 5.17
C PHE A 159 1.70 -9.89 6.64
N PHE A 160 1.75 -8.71 7.26
CA PHE A 160 1.33 -8.59 8.66
C PHE A 160 -0.18 -8.77 8.84
N THR A 161 -0.98 -8.41 7.85
CA THR A 161 -2.43 -8.67 7.87
C THR A 161 -2.72 -10.17 7.90
N LEU A 162 -2.04 -10.97 7.09
CA LEU A 162 -2.20 -12.43 7.09
C LEU A 162 -1.76 -13.05 8.41
N ILE A 163 -0.64 -12.57 8.99
CA ILE A 163 -0.19 -13.01 10.32
C ILE A 163 -1.24 -12.66 11.38
N ALA A 164 -1.76 -11.43 11.38
CA ALA A 164 -2.77 -11.00 12.34
C ALA A 164 -4.05 -11.85 12.25
N LEU A 165 -4.53 -12.10 11.05
CA LEU A 165 -5.73 -12.91 10.81
C LEU A 165 -5.53 -14.36 11.23
N GLY A 166 -4.39 -14.96 10.92
CA GLY A 166 -4.06 -16.32 11.35
C GLY A 166 -3.90 -16.44 12.86
N ALA A 167 -3.18 -15.49 13.49
CA ALA A 167 -2.94 -15.50 14.93
C ALA A 167 -4.20 -15.25 15.76
N THR A 168 -5.16 -14.47 15.25
CA THR A 168 -6.44 -14.21 15.92
C THR A 168 -7.48 -15.32 15.69
N GLY A 169 -7.23 -16.22 14.75
CA GLY A 169 -8.20 -17.25 14.36
C GLY A 169 -9.44 -16.72 13.63
N LEU A 170 -9.46 -15.42 13.26
CA LEU A 170 -10.58 -14.79 12.56
C LEU A 170 -10.64 -15.17 11.08
N ALA A 171 -9.56 -15.69 10.53
CA ALA A 171 -9.53 -16.28 9.21
C ALA A 171 -8.56 -17.47 9.17
N SER A 172 -8.93 -18.52 8.45
CA SER A 172 -8.02 -19.62 8.14
C SER A 172 -7.10 -19.18 7.00
N ILE A 173 -5.83 -18.96 7.30
CA ILE A 173 -4.83 -18.53 6.32
C ILE A 173 -4.04 -19.76 5.87
N PRO A 174 -4.17 -20.20 4.61
CA PRO A 174 -3.36 -21.28 4.07
C PRO A 174 -1.86 -20.91 4.11
N ILE A 175 -1.01 -21.87 4.45
CA ILE A 175 0.45 -21.69 4.49
C ILE A 175 0.96 -21.21 3.12
N ASP A 176 0.39 -21.71 2.04
CA ASP A 176 0.75 -21.29 0.67
C ASP A 176 0.56 -19.80 0.43
N SER A 177 -0.47 -19.18 1.05
CA SER A 177 -0.70 -17.74 0.98
C SER A 177 0.40 -16.94 1.68
N LEU A 178 0.93 -17.43 2.80
CA LEU A 178 2.06 -16.82 3.49
C LEU A 178 3.35 -16.98 2.67
N ILE A 179 3.58 -18.17 2.10
CA ILE A 179 4.73 -18.42 1.23
C ILE A 179 4.68 -17.53 -0.01
N ALA A 180 3.51 -17.38 -0.63
CA ALA A 180 3.31 -16.53 -1.80
C ALA A 180 3.67 -15.06 -1.56
N VAL A 181 3.50 -14.55 -0.34
CA VAL A 181 3.91 -13.20 0.07
C VAL A 181 5.38 -13.16 0.47
N LEU A 182 5.84 -14.15 1.23
CA LEU A 182 7.21 -14.17 1.75
C LEU A 182 8.26 -14.33 0.67
N VAL A 183 8.05 -15.19 -0.32
CA VAL A 183 9.05 -15.48 -1.34
C VAL A 183 9.45 -14.22 -2.13
N PRO A 184 8.53 -13.46 -2.76
CA PRO A 184 8.92 -12.25 -3.48
C PRO A 184 9.49 -11.17 -2.56
N LEU A 185 8.99 -11.05 -1.33
CA LEU A 185 9.51 -10.10 -0.35
C LEU A 185 10.95 -10.43 0.04
N LEU A 186 11.27 -11.71 0.28
CA LEU A 186 12.62 -12.17 0.59
C LEU A 186 13.58 -12.02 -0.60
N ILE A 187 13.13 -12.28 -1.83
CA ILE A 187 13.92 -12.02 -3.04
C ILE A 187 14.31 -10.54 -3.10
N GLY A 188 13.33 -9.65 -2.93
CA GLY A 188 13.58 -8.21 -2.88
C GLY A 188 14.55 -7.83 -1.76
N PHE A 189 14.34 -8.34 -0.55
CA PHE A 189 15.18 -8.09 0.62
C PHE A 189 16.63 -8.52 0.40
N ILE A 190 16.84 -9.76 -0.04
CA ILE A 190 18.19 -10.30 -0.24
C ILE A 190 18.90 -9.50 -1.34
N TRP A 191 18.28 -9.35 -2.51
CA TRP A 191 18.90 -8.67 -3.64
C TRP A 191 19.12 -7.17 -3.37
N GLY A 192 18.14 -6.50 -2.77
CA GLY A 192 18.26 -5.09 -2.41
C GLY A 192 19.36 -4.79 -1.39
N ASN A 193 19.73 -5.76 -0.54
CA ASN A 193 20.85 -5.61 0.39
C ASN A 193 22.21 -6.00 -0.20
N LEU A 194 22.20 -6.86 -1.23
CA LEU A 194 23.42 -7.23 -1.97
C LEU A 194 23.78 -6.18 -3.03
N ASP A 195 22.78 -5.55 -3.66
CA ASP A 195 22.97 -4.63 -4.79
C ASP A 195 22.20 -3.32 -4.59
N ALA A 196 22.94 -2.24 -4.37
CA ALA A 196 22.38 -0.91 -4.24
C ALA A 196 21.76 -0.39 -5.56
N GLY A 197 22.25 -0.84 -6.71
CA GLY A 197 21.70 -0.52 -8.02
C GLY A 197 20.32 -1.12 -8.20
N PHE A 198 20.16 -2.40 -7.83
CA PHE A 198 18.86 -3.08 -7.81
C PHE A 198 17.86 -2.38 -6.89
N ARG A 199 18.27 -2.02 -5.68
CA ARG A 199 17.42 -1.27 -4.74
C ARG A 199 16.95 0.05 -5.33
N LYS A 200 17.85 0.80 -5.96
CA LYS A 200 17.51 2.07 -6.63
C LYS A 200 16.55 1.86 -7.80
N ALA A 201 16.76 0.82 -8.60
CA ALA A 201 15.88 0.47 -9.70
C ALA A 201 14.47 0.13 -9.20
N CYS A 202 14.35 -0.69 -8.15
CA CYS A 202 13.07 -1.01 -7.50
C CYS A 202 12.36 0.24 -6.98
N ALA A 203 13.06 1.13 -6.28
CA ALA A 203 12.50 2.38 -5.80
C ALA A 203 11.97 3.27 -6.94
N THR A 204 12.68 3.29 -8.08
CA THR A 204 12.25 4.03 -9.28
C THR A 204 11.03 3.36 -9.94
N ALA A 205 10.95 2.03 -9.92
CA ALA A 205 9.85 1.27 -10.52
C ALA A 205 8.56 1.30 -9.67
N GLN A 206 8.66 1.58 -8.35
CA GLN A 206 7.52 1.54 -7.42
C GLN A 206 6.28 2.30 -7.92
N PRO A 207 6.36 3.54 -8.43
CA PRO A 207 5.19 4.26 -8.92
C PRO A 207 4.49 3.56 -10.09
N ILE A 208 5.26 2.96 -11.00
CA ILE A 208 4.72 2.25 -12.17
C ILE A 208 4.04 0.94 -11.72
N VAL A 209 4.68 0.17 -10.85
CA VAL A 209 4.12 -1.07 -10.31
C VAL A 209 2.83 -0.79 -9.55
N THR A 210 2.80 0.24 -8.70
CA THR A 210 1.60 0.67 -7.97
C THR A 210 0.49 1.07 -8.92
N PHE A 211 0.80 1.82 -9.98
CA PHE A 211 -0.17 2.27 -10.99
C PHE A 211 -0.86 1.09 -11.67
N PHE A 212 -0.11 0.13 -12.21
CA PHE A 212 -0.68 -1.02 -12.93
C PHE A 212 -1.37 -2.01 -11.98
N MET A 213 -0.84 -2.23 -10.78
CA MET A 213 -1.51 -3.01 -9.73
C MET A 213 -2.91 -2.42 -9.43
N THR A 214 -3.00 -1.13 -9.30
CA THR A 214 -4.26 -0.45 -8.98
C THR A 214 -5.26 -0.51 -10.14
N ILE A 215 -4.80 -0.40 -11.38
CA ILE A 215 -5.66 -0.59 -12.56
C ILE A 215 -6.26 -2.00 -12.57
N SER A 216 -5.47 -3.03 -12.32
CA SER A 216 -5.96 -4.41 -12.34
C SER A 216 -6.92 -4.72 -11.17
N ILE A 217 -6.82 -4.01 -10.06
CA ILE A 217 -7.83 -4.05 -8.98
C ILE A 217 -9.13 -3.38 -9.45
N GLY A 218 -9.03 -2.16 -10.00
CA GLY A 218 -10.19 -1.40 -10.47
C GLY A 218 -10.92 -2.07 -11.63
N ALA A 219 -10.20 -2.76 -12.51
CA ALA A 219 -10.78 -3.51 -13.64
C ALA A 219 -11.73 -4.64 -13.21
N LYS A 220 -11.58 -5.15 -11.99
CA LYS A 220 -12.45 -6.19 -11.38
C LYS A 220 -13.51 -5.61 -10.45
N THR A 221 -13.62 -4.30 -10.38
CA THR A 221 -14.55 -3.58 -9.48
C THR A 221 -15.46 -2.72 -10.33
N ASP A 222 -16.77 -2.78 -10.10
CA ASP A 222 -17.74 -1.90 -10.75
C ASP A 222 -18.24 -0.80 -9.79
N VAL A 223 -18.91 0.21 -10.34
CA VAL A 223 -19.46 1.32 -9.55
C VAL A 223 -20.53 0.85 -8.57
N ASN A 224 -21.32 -0.18 -8.88
CA ASN A 224 -22.34 -0.70 -7.97
C ASN A 224 -21.69 -1.34 -6.74
N THR A 225 -20.60 -2.08 -6.94
CA THR A 225 -19.78 -2.62 -5.83
C THR A 225 -19.26 -1.50 -4.94
N ILE A 226 -18.79 -0.39 -5.51
CA ILE A 226 -18.32 0.77 -4.73
C ILE A 226 -19.48 1.43 -3.97
N ILE A 227 -20.64 1.59 -4.59
CA ILE A 227 -21.81 2.19 -3.95
C ILE A 227 -22.29 1.32 -2.79
N THR A 228 -22.39 0.02 -2.98
CA THR A 228 -22.82 -0.92 -1.93
C THR A 228 -21.83 -1.05 -0.78
N ALA A 229 -20.53 -1.01 -1.07
CA ALA A 229 -19.46 -1.04 -0.07
C ALA A 229 -19.12 0.35 0.50
N GLY A 230 -19.61 1.43 -0.11
CA GLY A 230 -19.17 2.81 0.16
C GLY A 230 -19.38 3.25 1.61
N ALA A 231 -20.49 2.89 2.23
CA ALA A 231 -20.77 3.20 3.63
C ALA A 231 -19.73 2.51 4.55
N ALA A 232 -19.44 1.23 4.33
CA ALA A 232 -18.42 0.49 5.06
C ALA A 232 -17.03 1.10 4.85
N GLY A 233 -16.70 1.48 3.62
CA GLY A 233 -15.43 2.14 3.29
C GLY A 233 -15.26 3.49 3.99
N ILE A 234 -16.31 4.30 4.10
CA ILE A 234 -16.30 5.57 4.82
C ILE A 234 -16.06 5.32 6.32
N VAL A 235 -16.79 4.39 6.94
CA VAL A 235 -16.63 4.05 8.34
C VAL A 235 -15.21 3.58 8.63
N LEU A 236 -14.69 2.65 7.83
CA LEU A 236 -13.33 2.14 7.97
C LEU A 236 -12.27 3.23 7.76
N GLY A 237 -12.48 4.10 6.79
CA GLY A 237 -11.60 5.25 6.54
C GLY A 237 -11.57 6.23 7.70
N LEU A 238 -12.72 6.57 8.27
CA LEU A 238 -12.82 7.44 9.46
C LEU A 238 -12.15 6.81 10.68
N VAL A 239 -12.37 5.53 10.93
CA VAL A 239 -11.71 4.82 12.04
C VAL A 239 -10.21 4.72 11.81
N SER A 240 -9.77 4.41 10.59
CA SER A 240 -8.34 4.41 10.26
C SER A 240 -7.71 5.79 10.48
N ALA A 241 -8.40 6.87 10.11
CA ALA A 241 -7.95 8.24 10.39
C ALA A 241 -7.92 8.54 11.89
N ALA A 242 -8.93 8.09 12.65
CA ALA A 242 -8.96 8.26 14.10
C ALA A 242 -7.81 7.53 14.80
N THR A 243 -7.39 6.35 14.30
CA THR A 243 -6.22 5.64 14.84
C THR A 243 -4.91 6.44 14.67
N ALA A 244 -4.84 7.40 13.73
CA ALA A 244 -3.69 8.28 13.58
C ALA A 244 -3.43 9.13 14.83
N VAL A 245 -4.47 9.48 15.57
CA VAL A 245 -4.35 10.20 16.87
C VAL A 245 -3.62 9.32 17.89
N ILE A 246 -3.94 8.03 17.93
CA ILE A 246 -3.28 7.07 18.82
C ILE A 246 -1.80 6.92 18.42
N PHE A 247 -1.50 6.86 17.13
CA PHE A 247 -0.11 6.84 16.66
C PHE A 247 0.67 8.08 17.05
N PHE A 248 0.04 9.26 16.99
CA PHE A 248 0.65 10.50 17.42
C PHE A 248 1.03 10.45 18.90
N PHE A 249 0.10 10.04 19.78
CA PHE A 249 0.37 9.91 21.21
C PHE A 249 1.42 8.83 21.51
N THR A 250 1.34 7.67 20.86
CA THR A 250 2.32 6.58 21.02
C THR A 250 3.71 7.06 20.66
N ASN A 251 3.86 7.75 19.53
CA ASN A 251 5.14 8.33 19.13
C ASN A 251 5.65 9.36 20.14
N ASN A 252 4.76 10.21 20.67
CA ASN A 252 5.15 11.19 21.69
C ASN A 252 5.60 10.56 23.02
N ILE A 253 5.13 9.36 23.34
CA ILE A 253 5.54 8.63 24.55
C ILE A 253 6.82 7.85 24.31
N LEU A 254 6.87 7.08 23.22
CA LEU A 254 7.94 6.10 22.99
C LEU A 254 9.18 6.69 22.30
N LEU A 255 9.02 7.76 21.50
CA LEU A 255 10.17 8.35 20.82
C LEU A 255 10.87 9.41 21.69
N PRO A 256 12.20 9.54 21.57
CA PRO A 256 12.97 10.60 22.20
C PRO A 256 12.46 11.99 21.78
N LYS A 257 12.56 12.98 22.68
CA LYS A 257 12.06 14.36 22.41
C LYS A 257 12.57 14.99 21.11
N LYS A 258 13.76 14.60 20.64
CA LYS A 258 14.37 15.11 19.40
C LYS A 258 13.76 14.50 18.13
N GLU A 259 12.99 13.44 18.25
CA GLU A 259 12.43 12.65 17.14
C GLU A 259 10.88 12.67 17.11
N ARG A 260 10.30 13.49 17.98
CA ARG A 260 8.84 13.68 18.09
C ARG A 260 8.31 14.65 17.05
#